data_fe1451b0630cbbf52abfa6fcf6dce04a
#
_entry.id   fe1451b0630cbbf52abfa6fcf6dce04a
#
_cell.length_a   1.000
_cell.length_b   1.000
_cell.length_c   1.000
_cell.angle_alpha   90.00
_cell.angle_beta   90.00
_cell.angle_gamma   90.00
#
_symmetry.space_group_name_H-M   'P 1'
#
loop_
_entity.id
_entity.type
_entity.pdbx_description
1 polymer ?
#
loop_
_entity_poly.entity_id
_entity_poly.type
_entity_poly.pdbx_seq_one_letter_code
_entity_poly.pdbx_strand_id
1 'polypeptide(L)'
;MELAHGGINFELSLTMQFVQMRADAEVKAAHSNSVGIEHVFLGLLKLAELKADDLFNAPDFIIKTMSEDISKIRGMFAAAQIDTSRTRALLRYMAGSSTTSDEESLEKCCIIAMNNAKDRHSTAIWAQDMLSAIMDKPTDMILQVCHVQRDGKIVFAEEKPIENTSADEMSKEFLPDLTNRIRRMRAQLLSNVFGQDHVVHAFAEGMFAAEVLAASDEKRKRPRAVFVFAGPPGVGKTFLAEQAAEALSIPYKRFDMSSFADHQAYMALVGFEKSYHGAKPGTLTEFVKENPHCILLFDEIEKAHINTINLFLQILDAGRLNDRYWDEDVIFKDTIIIFTSNACKNLYDGEAKDNAAGVPRKTILNALETEVNPQTGQPFFPATITSRMATGWPLLFNHLQAHHLEKISSNEFTRFCTLFEKQYGIRWSNYGDPFSRGRNLAYYNG
;
A
#
# COMPACT_ATOMS: atom_id res chain seq x y z
N MET A 1 -12.17 -19.12 23.36
CA MET A 1 -12.67 -20.30 22.61
C MET A 1 -12.22 -21.52 23.37
N GLU A 2 -13.13 -22.33 23.91
CA GLU A 2 -12.75 -23.62 24.53
C GLU A 2 -12.34 -24.60 23.42
N LEU A 3 -11.05 -24.91 23.34
CA LEU A 3 -10.50 -25.87 22.39
C LEU A 3 -10.66 -27.30 22.94
N ALA A 4 -11.90 -27.76 23.06
CA ALA A 4 -12.21 -29.10 23.54
C ALA A 4 -12.97 -29.89 22.46
N HIS A 5 -12.45 -31.05 22.07
CA HIS A 5 -13.11 -31.94 21.10
C HIS A 5 -12.89 -33.40 21.43
N GLY A 6 -13.97 -34.20 21.42
CA GLY A 6 -13.90 -35.63 21.70
C GLY A 6 -13.37 -35.97 23.10
N GLY A 7 -13.62 -35.12 24.12
CA GLY A 7 -13.17 -35.33 25.51
C GLY A 7 -11.70 -34.96 25.76
N ILE A 8 -11.00 -34.33 24.78
CA ILE A 8 -9.62 -33.87 24.90
C ILE A 8 -9.61 -32.35 24.88
N ASN A 9 -8.92 -31.75 25.86
CA ASN A 9 -8.60 -30.32 25.83
C ASN A 9 -7.31 -30.12 25.07
N PHE A 10 -7.35 -29.23 24.06
CA PHE A 10 -6.19 -28.86 23.24
C PHE A 10 -5.64 -27.52 23.66
N GLU A 11 -4.32 -27.41 23.64
CA GLU A 11 -3.60 -26.16 23.81
C GLU A 11 -3.10 -25.63 22.43
N LEU A 12 -2.83 -24.36 22.34
CA LEU A 12 -2.18 -23.79 21.15
C LEU A 12 -0.66 -23.86 21.32
N SER A 13 0.03 -24.38 20.31
CA SER A 13 1.51 -24.28 20.24
C SER A 13 1.97 -22.83 20.21
N LEU A 14 3.25 -22.58 20.49
CA LEU A 14 3.83 -21.21 20.43
C LEU A 14 3.64 -20.55 19.06
N THR A 15 3.78 -21.32 17.99
CA THR A 15 3.55 -20.83 16.63
C THR A 15 2.09 -20.49 16.37
N MET A 16 1.16 -21.30 16.88
CA MET A 16 -0.27 -20.99 16.79
C MET A 16 -0.68 -19.78 17.64
N GLN A 17 -0.08 -19.59 18.82
CA GLN A 17 -0.28 -18.38 19.63
C GLN A 17 0.20 -17.13 18.87
N PHE A 18 1.34 -17.23 18.16
CA PHE A 18 1.81 -16.17 17.28
C PHE A 18 0.83 -15.91 16.12
N VAL A 19 0.33 -16.96 15.47
CA VAL A 19 -0.67 -16.85 14.39
C VAL A 19 -1.94 -16.16 14.91
N GLN A 20 -2.44 -16.53 16.07
CA GLN A 20 -3.62 -15.92 16.69
C GLN A 20 -3.38 -14.44 17.00
N MET A 21 -2.25 -14.10 17.61
CA MET A 21 -1.88 -12.71 17.88
C MET A 21 -1.84 -11.87 16.60
N ARG A 22 -1.36 -12.45 15.49
CA ARG A 22 -1.35 -11.78 14.18
C ARG A 22 -2.74 -11.66 13.58
N ALA A 23 -3.57 -12.71 13.69
CA ALA A 23 -4.97 -12.66 13.26
C ALA A 23 -5.76 -11.57 13.99
N ASP A 24 -5.60 -11.45 15.30
CA ASP A 24 -6.21 -10.39 16.11
C ASP A 24 -5.74 -8.98 15.68
N ALA A 25 -4.46 -8.83 15.31
CA ALA A 25 -3.93 -7.58 14.77
C ALA A 25 -4.53 -7.23 13.41
N GLU A 26 -4.72 -8.22 12.51
CA GLU A 26 -5.37 -8.02 11.21
C GLU A 26 -6.87 -7.66 11.37
N VAL A 27 -7.59 -8.28 12.32
CA VAL A 27 -8.97 -7.92 12.68
C VAL A 27 -9.08 -6.46 13.10
N LYS A 28 -8.17 -6.02 14.00
CA LYS A 28 -8.12 -4.62 14.44
C LYS A 28 -7.82 -3.67 13.28
N ALA A 29 -6.89 -4.04 12.41
CA ALA A 29 -6.51 -3.25 11.23
C ALA A 29 -7.63 -3.19 10.18
N ALA A 30 -8.41 -4.27 10.02
CA ALA A 30 -9.53 -4.35 9.08
C ALA A 30 -10.85 -3.83 9.67
N HIS A 31 -10.90 -3.45 10.99
CA HIS A 31 -12.13 -3.14 11.72
C HIS A 31 -13.23 -4.20 11.57
N SER A 32 -12.84 -5.44 11.50
CA SER A 32 -13.76 -6.58 11.53
C SER A 32 -14.24 -6.81 12.97
N ASN A 33 -15.46 -7.32 13.14
CA ASN A 33 -16.01 -7.57 14.46
C ASN A 33 -15.52 -8.89 15.08
N SER A 34 -14.98 -9.80 14.28
CA SER A 34 -14.52 -11.12 14.72
C SER A 34 -13.39 -11.66 13.86
N VAL A 35 -12.68 -12.66 14.38
CA VAL A 35 -11.61 -13.37 13.66
C VAL A 35 -12.24 -14.36 12.69
N GLY A 36 -11.94 -14.25 11.41
CA GLY A 36 -12.31 -15.23 10.37
C GLY A 36 -11.11 -16.06 9.92
N ILE A 37 -11.37 -17.03 9.03
CA ILE A 37 -10.34 -17.91 8.45
C ILE A 37 -9.26 -17.10 7.73
N GLU A 38 -9.64 -16.05 7.03
CA GLU A 38 -8.73 -15.18 6.29
C GLU A 38 -7.70 -14.52 7.20
N HIS A 39 -8.11 -14.08 8.40
CA HIS A 39 -7.23 -13.48 9.38
C HIS A 39 -6.22 -14.52 9.94
N VAL A 40 -6.68 -15.73 10.19
CA VAL A 40 -5.81 -16.85 10.62
C VAL A 40 -4.83 -17.21 9.51
N PHE A 41 -5.30 -17.27 8.26
CA PHE A 41 -4.44 -17.54 7.10
C PHE A 41 -3.39 -16.46 6.88
N LEU A 42 -3.75 -15.17 7.06
CA LEU A 42 -2.78 -14.06 7.07
C LEU A 42 -1.70 -14.24 8.15
N GLY A 43 -2.09 -14.70 9.33
CA GLY A 43 -1.16 -15.02 10.42
C GLY A 43 -0.19 -16.16 10.06
N LEU A 44 -0.68 -17.20 9.38
CA LEU A 44 0.13 -18.34 8.90
C LEU A 44 1.11 -17.92 7.79
N LEU A 45 0.67 -17.09 6.85
CA LEU A 45 1.54 -16.52 5.83
C LEU A 45 2.66 -15.68 6.47
N LYS A 46 2.32 -14.87 7.50
CA LYS A 46 3.31 -14.07 8.23
C LYS A 46 4.28 -14.94 9.03
N LEU A 47 3.80 -16.03 9.62
CA LEU A 47 4.66 -17.02 10.30
C LEU A 47 5.69 -17.60 9.34
N ALA A 48 5.28 -17.97 8.11
CA ALA A 48 6.18 -18.50 7.11
C ALA A 48 7.29 -17.50 6.66
N GLU A 49 7.02 -16.19 6.75
CA GLU A 49 7.97 -15.13 6.40
C GLU A 49 9.01 -14.83 7.48
N LEU A 50 8.80 -15.28 8.74
CA LEU A 50 9.73 -15.01 9.85
C LEU A 50 11.11 -15.58 9.56
N LYS A 51 12.16 -14.76 9.76
CA LYS A 51 13.57 -15.19 9.65
C LYS A 51 14.12 -15.51 11.02
N ALA A 52 15.25 -16.22 11.06
CA ALA A 52 15.96 -16.52 12.32
C ALA A 52 16.31 -15.24 13.09
N ASP A 53 16.68 -14.17 12.37
CA ASP A 53 17.02 -12.86 12.96
C ASP A 53 15.81 -12.18 13.64
N ASP A 54 14.59 -12.50 13.22
CA ASP A 54 13.37 -11.97 13.86
C ASP A 54 13.11 -12.58 15.25
N LEU A 55 13.77 -13.71 15.56
CA LEU A 55 13.69 -14.44 16.82
C LEU A 55 14.90 -14.20 17.75
N PHE A 56 15.80 -13.28 17.37
CA PHE A 56 17.11 -13.08 18.00
C PHE A 56 17.08 -12.86 19.54
N ASN A 57 15.99 -12.36 20.10
CA ASN A 57 15.83 -12.13 21.52
C ASN A 57 15.03 -13.23 22.26
N ALA A 58 14.64 -14.30 21.56
CA ALA A 58 13.91 -15.40 22.19
C ALA A 58 14.87 -16.45 22.81
N PRO A 59 14.49 -17.16 23.88
CA PRO A 59 15.26 -18.28 24.43
C PRO A 59 15.50 -19.39 23.39
N ASP A 60 16.66 -20.04 23.43
CA ASP A 60 17.10 -21.05 22.44
C ASP A 60 16.07 -22.16 22.20
N PHE A 61 15.36 -22.62 23.24
CA PHE A 61 14.34 -23.66 23.09
C PHE A 61 13.12 -23.16 22.29
N ILE A 62 12.75 -21.87 22.43
CA ILE A 62 11.68 -21.25 21.67
C ILE A 62 12.11 -21.12 20.20
N ILE A 63 13.35 -20.66 19.98
CA ILE A 63 13.91 -20.53 18.62
C ILE A 63 13.88 -21.88 17.92
N LYS A 64 14.33 -22.94 18.57
CA LYS A 64 14.36 -24.29 18.00
C LYS A 64 12.96 -24.80 17.64
N THR A 65 12.03 -24.74 18.60
CA THR A 65 10.65 -25.23 18.43
C THR A 65 9.92 -24.46 17.32
N MET A 66 10.04 -23.13 17.31
CA MET A 66 9.42 -22.30 16.29
C MET A 66 10.06 -22.50 14.91
N SER A 67 11.38 -22.65 14.82
CA SER A 67 12.11 -22.84 13.55
C SER A 67 11.71 -24.14 12.86
N GLU A 68 11.48 -25.22 13.62
CA GLU A 68 11.02 -26.51 13.09
C GLU A 68 9.61 -26.39 12.47
N ASP A 69 8.68 -25.76 13.18
CA ASP A 69 7.30 -25.60 12.70
C ASP A 69 7.24 -24.58 11.52
N ILE A 70 7.99 -23.48 11.58
CA ILE A 70 8.12 -22.53 10.48
C ILE A 70 8.67 -23.21 9.22
N SER A 71 9.65 -24.10 9.37
CA SER A 71 10.21 -24.84 8.23
C SER A 71 9.16 -25.75 7.57
N LYS A 72 8.32 -26.42 8.37
CA LYS A 72 7.22 -27.25 7.88
C LYS A 72 6.17 -26.41 7.15
N ILE A 73 5.76 -25.28 7.74
CA ILE A 73 4.80 -24.35 7.13
C ILE A 73 5.31 -23.83 5.79
N ARG A 74 6.60 -23.46 5.71
CA ARG A 74 7.23 -23.07 4.44
C ARG A 74 7.20 -24.18 3.41
N GLY A 75 7.51 -25.41 3.84
CA GLY A 75 7.43 -26.58 2.99
C GLY A 75 6.02 -26.82 2.43
N MET A 76 4.98 -26.67 3.27
CA MET A 76 3.58 -26.80 2.85
C MET A 76 3.18 -25.71 1.82
N PHE A 77 3.54 -24.44 2.06
CA PHE A 77 3.27 -23.37 1.09
C PHE A 77 4.04 -23.57 -0.22
N ALA A 78 5.30 -24.01 -0.14
CA ALA A 78 6.10 -24.31 -1.33
C ALA A 78 5.53 -25.49 -2.13
N ALA A 79 5.11 -26.57 -1.47
CA ALA A 79 4.45 -27.71 -2.11
C ALA A 79 3.10 -27.35 -2.76
N ALA A 80 2.38 -26.39 -2.18
CA ALA A 80 1.16 -25.83 -2.77
C ALA A 80 1.44 -24.72 -3.81
N GLN A 81 2.70 -24.42 -4.12
CA GLN A 81 3.13 -23.35 -5.01
C GLN A 81 2.56 -21.97 -4.63
N ILE A 82 2.41 -21.71 -3.33
CA ILE A 82 1.88 -20.46 -2.77
C ILE A 82 3.04 -19.54 -2.41
N ASP A 83 3.13 -18.38 -3.06
CA ASP A 83 4.01 -17.29 -2.63
C ASP A 83 3.40 -16.57 -1.44
N THR A 84 4.03 -16.69 -0.27
CA THR A 84 3.49 -16.18 0.99
C THR A 84 3.35 -14.66 1.00
N SER A 85 4.31 -13.94 0.44
CA SER A 85 4.31 -12.47 0.42
C SER A 85 3.25 -11.90 -0.51
N ARG A 86 3.13 -12.49 -1.70
CA ARG A 86 2.12 -12.13 -2.70
C ARG A 86 0.72 -12.44 -2.20
N THR A 87 0.50 -13.66 -1.73
CA THR A 87 -0.80 -14.12 -1.24
C THR A 87 -1.28 -13.28 -0.06
N ARG A 88 -0.36 -12.92 0.86
CA ARG A 88 -0.67 -12.06 2.00
C ARG A 88 -1.10 -10.66 1.56
N ALA A 89 -0.40 -10.06 0.59
CA ALA A 89 -0.75 -8.73 0.07
C ALA A 89 -2.13 -8.73 -0.60
N LEU A 90 -2.41 -9.74 -1.44
CA LEU A 90 -3.69 -9.89 -2.13
C LEU A 90 -4.84 -10.16 -1.14
N LEU A 91 -4.64 -11.06 -0.18
CA LEU A 91 -5.66 -11.41 0.79
C LEU A 91 -6.02 -10.23 1.70
N ARG A 92 -5.05 -9.45 2.16
CA ARG A 92 -5.30 -8.20 2.90
C ARG A 92 -6.13 -7.21 2.09
N TYR A 93 -5.81 -7.07 0.82
CA TYR A 93 -6.57 -6.20 -0.08
C TYR A 93 -8.04 -6.63 -0.19
N MET A 94 -8.28 -7.93 -0.38
CA MET A 94 -9.63 -8.49 -0.52
C MET A 94 -10.39 -8.51 0.81
N ALA A 95 -9.75 -8.91 1.90
CA ALA A 95 -10.36 -8.96 3.24
C ALA A 95 -10.74 -7.55 3.76
N GLY A 96 -9.97 -6.53 3.43
CA GLY A 96 -10.29 -5.12 3.78
C GLY A 96 -11.54 -4.57 3.08
N SER A 97 -12.06 -5.25 2.05
CA SER A 97 -13.30 -4.89 1.34
C SER A 97 -14.52 -5.71 1.77
N SER A 98 -14.34 -6.76 2.59
CA SER A 98 -15.41 -7.67 3.05
C SER A 98 -15.70 -7.42 4.54
N THR A 99 -16.97 -7.19 4.88
CA THR A 99 -17.43 -6.93 6.26
C THR A 99 -17.95 -8.18 6.97
N THR A 100 -17.94 -9.35 6.33
CA THR A 100 -18.48 -10.59 6.89
C THR A 100 -17.37 -11.59 7.13
N SER A 101 -16.95 -11.74 8.39
CA SER A 101 -16.17 -12.90 8.84
C SER A 101 -17.15 -14.03 9.13
N ASP A 102 -16.96 -15.18 8.50
CA ASP A 102 -17.75 -16.39 8.74
C ASP A 102 -17.16 -17.16 9.92
N GLU A 103 -17.67 -16.89 11.13
CA GLU A 103 -17.26 -17.56 12.37
C GLU A 103 -17.53 -19.08 12.31
N GLU A 104 -18.62 -19.51 11.68
CA GLU A 104 -18.99 -20.92 11.55
C GLU A 104 -17.94 -21.69 10.72
N SER A 105 -17.39 -21.08 9.70
CA SER A 105 -16.33 -21.67 8.91
C SER A 105 -15.02 -21.82 9.69
N LEU A 106 -14.68 -20.84 10.53
CA LEU A 106 -13.50 -20.92 11.40
C LEU A 106 -13.65 -22.04 12.44
N GLU A 107 -14.82 -22.20 13.06
CA GLU A 107 -15.09 -23.28 13.99
C GLU A 107 -14.92 -24.65 13.34
N LYS A 108 -15.42 -24.84 12.13
CA LYS A 108 -15.24 -26.07 11.34
C LYS A 108 -13.76 -26.36 11.07
N CYS A 109 -12.96 -25.35 10.71
CA CYS A 109 -11.51 -25.49 10.52
C CYS A 109 -10.80 -25.84 11.84
N CYS A 110 -11.18 -25.24 12.96
CA CYS A 110 -10.63 -25.60 14.27
C CYS A 110 -10.90 -27.07 14.63
N ILE A 111 -12.09 -27.59 14.35
CA ILE A 111 -12.43 -29.03 14.60
C ILE A 111 -11.53 -29.92 13.72
N ILE A 112 -11.30 -29.57 12.46
CA ILE A 112 -10.39 -30.33 11.58
C ILE A 112 -8.96 -30.27 12.11
N ALA A 113 -8.48 -29.11 12.53
CA ALA A 113 -7.14 -28.94 13.10
C ALA A 113 -6.95 -29.74 14.40
N MET A 114 -7.97 -29.82 15.27
CA MET A 114 -7.97 -30.68 16.45
C MET A 114 -7.89 -32.18 16.10
N ASN A 115 -8.61 -32.62 15.07
CA ASN A 115 -8.51 -33.99 14.58
C ASN A 115 -7.12 -34.29 14.00
N ASN A 116 -6.53 -33.37 13.22
CA ASN A 116 -5.17 -33.50 12.70
C ASN A 116 -4.14 -33.60 13.83
N ALA A 117 -4.29 -32.81 14.91
CA ALA A 117 -3.44 -32.90 16.10
C ALA A 117 -3.60 -34.25 16.83
N LYS A 118 -4.83 -34.75 16.96
CA LYS A 118 -5.12 -36.04 17.55
C LYS A 118 -4.50 -37.19 16.77
N ASP A 119 -4.58 -37.18 15.45
CA ASP A 119 -3.97 -38.19 14.56
C ASP A 119 -2.45 -38.23 14.71
N ARG A 120 -1.83 -37.10 15.05
CA ARG A 120 -0.41 -37.01 15.40
C ARG A 120 -0.10 -37.35 16.88
N HIS A 121 -1.07 -37.77 17.66
CA HIS A 121 -0.96 -38.02 19.10
C HIS A 121 -0.49 -36.77 19.89
N SER A 122 -0.93 -35.58 19.48
CA SER A 122 -0.59 -34.30 20.13
C SER A 122 -1.79 -33.71 20.83
N THR A 123 -1.58 -33.18 22.05
CA THR A 123 -2.57 -32.36 22.77
C THR A 123 -2.44 -30.86 22.44
N ALA A 124 -1.46 -30.49 21.61
CA ALA A 124 -1.28 -29.12 21.11
C ALA A 124 -1.60 -29.00 19.61
N ILE A 125 -2.35 -27.98 19.25
CA ILE A 125 -2.64 -27.61 17.86
C ILE A 125 -1.44 -26.81 17.36
N TRP A 126 -0.79 -27.30 16.34
CA TRP A 126 0.35 -26.65 15.69
C TRP A 126 -0.09 -25.86 14.46
N ALA A 127 0.72 -24.91 14.02
CA ALA A 127 0.42 -24.11 12.85
C ALA A 127 0.19 -24.96 11.58
N GLN A 128 0.91 -26.08 11.45
CA GLN A 128 0.72 -27.06 10.35
C GLN A 128 -0.68 -27.71 10.36
N ASP A 129 -1.28 -27.96 11.52
CA ASP A 129 -2.62 -28.57 11.62
C ASP A 129 -3.69 -27.60 11.15
N MET A 130 -3.54 -26.34 11.53
CA MET A 130 -4.44 -25.27 11.11
C MET A 130 -4.28 -24.97 9.61
N LEU A 131 -3.05 -24.91 9.11
CA LEU A 131 -2.81 -24.71 7.67
C LEU A 131 -3.40 -25.86 6.86
N SER A 132 -3.21 -27.11 7.28
CA SER A 132 -3.81 -28.28 6.62
C SER A 132 -5.34 -28.20 6.62
N ALA A 133 -5.95 -27.80 7.74
CA ALA A 133 -7.41 -27.66 7.84
C ALA A 133 -7.95 -26.57 6.90
N ILE A 134 -7.27 -25.44 6.82
CA ILE A 134 -7.65 -24.34 5.90
C ILE A 134 -7.48 -24.77 4.44
N MET A 135 -6.40 -25.48 4.11
CA MET A 135 -6.17 -25.97 2.75
C MET A 135 -7.16 -27.06 2.32
N ASP A 136 -7.68 -27.84 3.27
CA ASP A 136 -8.73 -28.84 2.98
C ASP A 136 -10.10 -28.19 2.74
N LYS A 137 -10.40 -27.10 3.43
CA LYS A 137 -11.65 -26.32 3.30
C LYS A 137 -11.38 -24.83 3.24
N PRO A 138 -10.76 -24.34 2.16
CA PRO A 138 -10.49 -22.92 1.98
C PRO A 138 -11.78 -22.14 1.69
N THR A 139 -11.80 -20.86 2.07
CA THR A 139 -12.86 -19.95 1.63
C THR A 139 -12.67 -19.55 0.18
N ASP A 140 -13.75 -19.09 -0.47
CA ASP A 140 -13.67 -18.60 -1.86
C ASP A 140 -12.61 -17.51 -2.04
N MET A 141 -12.43 -16.66 -1.03
CA MET A 141 -11.42 -15.61 -1.02
C MET A 141 -10.00 -16.19 -1.03
N ILE A 142 -9.74 -17.20 -0.19
CA ILE A 142 -8.43 -17.89 -0.12
C ILE A 142 -8.17 -18.62 -1.46
N LEU A 143 -9.18 -19.28 -2.02
CA LEU A 143 -9.07 -19.93 -3.33
C LEU A 143 -8.68 -18.95 -4.43
N GLN A 144 -9.32 -17.77 -4.46
CA GLN A 144 -9.02 -16.73 -5.46
C GLN A 144 -7.57 -16.23 -5.36
N VAL A 145 -7.07 -16.01 -4.14
CA VAL A 145 -5.69 -15.52 -3.95
C VAL A 145 -4.63 -16.60 -4.18
N CYS A 146 -4.94 -17.86 -3.94
CA CYS A 146 -3.99 -18.95 -4.09
C CYS A 146 -3.94 -19.55 -5.51
N HIS A 147 -4.78 -19.10 -6.42
CA HIS A 147 -4.87 -19.59 -7.83
C HIS A 147 -4.98 -21.12 -7.95
N VAL A 148 -5.82 -21.73 -7.14
CA VAL A 148 -5.94 -23.20 -7.12
C VAL A 148 -7.13 -23.68 -7.87
N GLN A 149 -6.90 -24.72 -8.65
CA GLN A 149 -7.95 -25.47 -9.32
C GLN A 149 -7.81 -26.96 -9.04
N ARG A 150 -8.82 -27.52 -8.48
CA ARG A 150 -9.50 -28.81 -8.69
C ARG A 150 -10.41 -29.06 -7.50
N ASP A 151 -11.69 -29.25 -7.74
CA ASP A 151 -12.72 -29.63 -6.76
C ASP A 151 -12.84 -28.70 -5.52
N GLY A 152 -12.43 -27.41 -5.64
CA GLY A 152 -12.53 -26.43 -4.54
C GLY A 152 -11.56 -26.66 -3.40
N LYS A 153 -10.51 -27.47 -3.59
CA LYS A 153 -9.46 -27.73 -2.59
C LYS A 153 -8.11 -27.20 -3.07
N ILE A 154 -7.28 -26.73 -2.13
CA ILE A 154 -5.86 -26.46 -2.36
C ILE A 154 -5.12 -27.80 -2.30
N VAL A 155 -4.67 -28.29 -3.44
CA VAL A 155 -3.97 -29.58 -3.54
C VAL A 155 -2.48 -29.37 -3.56
N PHE A 156 -1.72 -30.14 -2.76
CA PHE A 156 -0.28 -30.23 -2.89
C PHE A 156 0.05 -30.88 -4.24
N ALA A 157 0.80 -30.19 -5.09
CA ALA A 157 1.20 -30.71 -6.38
C ALA A 157 2.10 -31.95 -6.22
N GLU A 158 1.69 -33.10 -6.75
CA GLU A 158 2.62 -34.18 -7.05
C GLU A 158 3.56 -33.72 -8.15
N GLU A 159 4.86 -33.90 -7.98
CA GLU A 159 5.89 -33.54 -8.95
C GLU A 159 5.64 -34.26 -10.29
N LYS A 160 5.07 -33.56 -11.25
CA LYS A 160 5.18 -33.93 -12.67
C LYS A 160 5.99 -32.85 -13.38
N PRO A 161 6.93 -33.25 -14.28
CA PRO A 161 7.69 -32.28 -15.07
C PRO A 161 6.70 -31.52 -15.96
N ILE A 162 6.62 -30.21 -15.76
CA ILE A 162 5.79 -29.30 -16.57
C ILE A 162 6.62 -28.89 -17.78
N GLU A 163 6.11 -29.18 -18.97
CA GLU A 163 6.64 -28.59 -20.20
C GLU A 163 6.47 -27.07 -20.15
N ASN A 164 7.60 -26.37 -20.26
CA ASN A 164 7.72 -24.93 -20.18
C ASN A 164 6.90 -24.22 -21.27
N THR A 165 5.88 -23.48 -20.87
CA THR A 165 5.27 -22.45 -21.71
C THR A 165 5.84 -21.08 -21.34
N SER A 166 6.00 -20.20 -22.34
CA SER A 166 6.65 -18.88 -22.23
C SER A 166 6.08 -17.94 -21.15
N ALA A 167 4.88 -18.23 -20.64
CA ALA A 167 4.26 -17.50 -19.54
C ALA A 167 4.90 -17.81 -18.15
N ASP A 168 5.42 -19.03 -17.96
CA ASP A 168 6.07 -19.44 -16.71
C ASP A 168 7.48 -18.84 -16.56
N GLU A 169 8.19 -18.59 -17.65
CA GLU A 169 9.50 -17.93 -17.61
C GLU A 169 9.35 -16.45 -17.26
N MET A 170 8.32 -15.77 -17.80
CA MET A 170 8.02 -14.37 -17.50
C MET A 170 7.63 -14.16 -16.03
N SER A 171 6.92 -15.10 -15.40
CA SER A 171 6.54 -14.99 -13.99
C SER A 171 7.70 -15.25 -13.02
N LYS A 172 8.68 -16.09 -13.39
CA LYS A 172 9.86 -16.41 -12.56
C LYS A 172 10.84 -15.24 -12.46
N GLU A 173 10.93 -14.40 -13.49
CA GLU A 173 11.80 -13.21 -13.49
C GLU A 173 11.08 -11.94 -13.02
N PHE A 174 9.79 -11.78 -13.36
CA PHE A 174 9.02 -10.58 -13.08
C PHE A 174 8.86 -10.29 -11.58
N LEU A 175 8.47 -11.26 -10.77
CA LEU A 175 8.21 -11.03 -9.33
C LEU A 175 9.48 -10.73 -8.53
N PRO A 176 10.61 -11.42 -8.72
CA PRO A 176 11.87 -11.06 -8.05
C PRO A 176 12.37 -9.68 -8.46
N ASP A 177 12.27 -9.32 -9.75
CA ASP A 177 12.67 -8.01 -10.24
C ASP A 177 11.77 -6.90 -9.68
N LEU A 178 10.45 -7.08 -9.73
CA LEU A 178 9.48 -6.16 -9.12
C LEU A 178 9.75 -5.98 -7.63
N THR A 179 9.96 -7.07 -6.88
CA THR A 179 10.24 -7.03 -5.45
C THR A 179 11.51 -6.23 -5.17
N ASN A 180 12.57 -6.44 -5.96
CA ASN A 180 13.83 -5.73 -5.82
C ASN A 180 13.67 -4.24 -6.18
N ARG A 181 12.93 -3.93 -7.23
CA ARG A 181 12.63 -2.55 -7.64
C ARG A 181 11.87 -1.79 -6.56
N ILE A 182 10.79 -2.37 -6.02
CA ILE A 182 10.00 -1.76 -4.95
C ILE A 182 10.81 -1.65 -3.65
N ARG A 183 11.64 -2.64 -3.32
CA ARG A 183 12.53 -2.58 -2.14
C ARG A 183 13.54 -1.44 -2.27
N ARG A 184 14.17 -1.26 -3.42
CA ARG A 184 15.11 -0.14 -3.69
C ARG A 184 14.39 1.20 -3.57
N MET A 185 13.25 1.36 -4.23
CA MET A 185 12.42 2.56 -4.12
C MET A 185 12.09 2.86 -2.65
N ARG A 186 11.59 1.89 -1.89
CA ARG A 186 11.27 2.08 -0.46
C ARG A 186 12.49 2.50 0.35
N ALA A 187 13.65 1.87 0.15
CA ALA A 187 14.88 2.22 0.86
C ALA A 187 15.32 3.66 0.54
N GLN A 188 15.26 4.07 -0.72
CA GLN A 188 15.56 5.44 -1.15
C GLN A 188 14.56 6.44 -0.55
N LEU A 189 13.27 6.13 -0.54
CA LEU A 189 12.26 7.01 0.07
C LEU A 189 12.49 7.17 1.57
N LEU A 190 12.76 6.09 2.32
CA LEU A 190 13.05 6.13 3.75
C LEU A 190 14.32 6.94 4.08
N SER A 191 15.28 7.04 3.16
CA SER A 191 16.49 7.86 3.34
C SER A 191 16.25 9.35 3.12
N ASN A 192 15.24 9.72 2.34
CA ASN A 192 14.99 11.10 1.91
C ASN A 192 13.75 11.73 2.56
N VAL A 193 12.75 10.93 2.92
CA VAL A 193 11.47 11.39 3.49
C VAL A 193 11.44 11.11 4.98
N PHE A 194 11.50 12.15 5.80
CA PHE A 194 11.58 12.03 7.25
C PHE A 194 10.22 12.18 7.92
N GLY A 195 9.98 11.38 8.97
CA GLY A 195 8.77 11.45 9.79
C GLY A 195 7.51 10.87 9.15
N GLN A 196 7.65 10.23 7.98
CA GLN A 196 6.55 9.63 7.22
C GLN A 196 6.82 8.16 6.90
N ASP A 197 7.57 7.45 7.73
CA ASP A 197 8.00 6.07 7.46
C ASP A 197 6.81 5.14 7.20
N HIS A 198 5.71 5.30 7.95
CA HIS A 198 4.47 4.54 7.77
C HIS A 198 3.83 4.79 6.39
N VAL A 199 3.85 6.05 5.90
CA VAL A 199 3.36 6.40 4.57
C VAL A 199 4.23 5.76 3.49
N VAL A 200 5.56 5.82 3.64
CA VAL A 200 6.51 5.19 2.70
C VAL A 200 6.28 3.68 2.62
N HIS A 201 6.07 3.02 3.76
CA HIS A 201 5.77 1.59 3.79
C HIS A 201 4.45 1.28 3.07
N ALA A 202 3.36 1.99 3.41
CA ALA A 202 2.05 1.80 2.81
C ALA A 202 2.04 2.16 1.30
N PHE A 203 2.78 3.19 0.90
CA PHE A 203 2.96 3.54 -0.51
C PHE A 203 3.69 2.42 -1.28
N ALA A 204 4.78 1.88 -0.74
CA ALA A 204 5.51 0.78 -1.36
C ALA A 204 4.67 -0.50 -1.47
N GLU A 205 3.86 -0.82 -0.47
CA GLU A 205 2.90 -1.93 -0.50
C GLU A 205 1.83 -1.71 -1.58
N GLY A 206 1.27 -0.51 -1.66
CA GLY A 206 0.29 -0.14 -2.69
C GLY A 206 0.87 -0.21 -4.10
N MET A 207 2.10 0.26 -4.30
CA MET A 207 2.80 0.16 -5.58
C MET A 207 3.03 -1.30 -5.98
N PHE A 208 3.50 -2.14 -5.06
CA PHE A 208 3.67 -3.57 -5.32
C PHE A 208 2.36 -4.24 -5.72
N ALA A 209 1.28 -4.01 -4.95
CA ALA A 209 -0.03 -4.56 -5.24
C ALA A 209 -0.57 -4.10 -6.60
N ALA A 210 -0.40 -2.82 -6.94
CA ALA A 210 -0.82 -2.25 -8.21
C ALA A 210 -0.09 -2.90 -9.42
N GLU A 211 1.22 -3.12 -9.31
CA GLU A 211 2.01 -3.76 -10.36
C GLU A 211 1.60 -5.23 -10.56
N VAL A 212 1.36 -5.97 -9.47
CA VAL A 212 0.88 -7.35 -9.55
C VAL A 212 -0.51 -7.43 -10.19
N LEU A 213 -1.44 -6.54 -9.79
CA LEU A 213 -2.79 -6.48 -10.38
C LEU A 213 -2.73 -6.09 -11.86
N ALA A 214 -1.84 -5.14 -12.22
CA ALA A 214 -1.66 -4.72 -13.59
C ALA A 214 -1.13 -5.84 -14.49
N ALA A 215 -0.25 -6.69 -13.97
CA ALA A 215 0.27 -7.85 -14.69
C ALA A 215 -0.76 -8.99 -14.86
N SER A 216 -1.74 -9.08 -13.93
CA SER A 216 -2.77 -10.14 -13.96
C SER A 216 -4.02 -9.79 -14.77
N ASP A 217 -4.28 -8.52 -15.07
CA ASP A 217 -5.46 -8.04 -15.80
C ASP A 217 -5.06 -7.21 -17.05
N GLU A 218 -4.83 -7.90 -18.16
CA GLU A 218 -4.51 -7.26 -19.45
C GLU A 218 -5.66 -6.39 -19.98
N LYS A 219 -6.91 -6.71 -19.60
CA LYS A 219 -8.11 -5.99 -20.05
C LYS A 219 -8.45 -4.78 -19.18
N ARG A 220 -7.61 -4.48 -18.20
CA ARG A 220 -7.76 -3.35 -17.31
C ARG A 220 -7.91 -2.05 -18.11
N LYS A 221 -8.90 -1.25 -17.70
CA LYS A 221 -9.13 0.10 -18.25
C LYS A 221 -8.65 1.19 -17.30
N ARG A 222 -8.84 0.99 -15.99
CA ARG A 222 -8.51 1.97 -14.94
C ARG A 222 -7.01 2.24 -14.85
N PRO A 223 -6.60 3.38 -14.29
CA PRO A 223 -5.21 3.69 -13.98
C PRO A 223 -4.52 2.55 -13.22
N ARG A 224 -3.20 2.44 -13.36
CA ARG A 224 -2.38 1.41 -12.73
C ARG A 224 -2.48 1.46 -11.22
N ALA A 225 -2.36 2.67 -10.67
CA ALA A 225 -2.56 2.93 -9.25
C ALA A 225 -3.18 4.30 -9.02
N VAL A 226 -3.92 4.43 -7.91
CA VAL A 226 -4.47 5.72 -7.45
C VAL A 226 -4.11 5.86 -5.97
N PHE A 227 -3.40 6.93 -5.63
CA PHE A 227 -3.05 7.28 -4.24
C PHE A 227 -3.70 8.60 -3.85
N VAL A 228 -4.07 8.72 -2.59
CA VAL A 228 -4.55 9.98 -2.00
C VAL A 228 -3.69 10.30 -0.79
N PHE A 229 -2.88 11.33 -0.87
CA PHE A 229 -2.02 11.80 0.20
C PHE A 229 -2.73 12.91 0.96
N ALA A 230 -3.31 12.58 2.10
CA ALA A 230 -3.99 13.52 2.98
C ALA A 230 -3.11 13.91 4.18
N GLY A 231 -3.23 15.13 4.68
CA GLY A 231 -2.48 15.55 5.86
C GLY A 231 -2.09 17.02 5.87
N PRO A 232 -1.36 17.48 6.91
CA PRO A 232 -0.99 18.88 7.08
C PRO A 232 -0.22 19.44 5.89
N PRO A 233 -0.26 20.76 5.67
CA PRO A 233 0.61 21.39 4.66
C PRO A 233 2.09 21.29 5.09
N GLY A 234 3.00 21.24 4.12
CA GLY A 234 4.44 21.26 4.35
C GLY A 234 5.07 19.98 4.93
N VAL A 235 4.33 18.85 4.99
CA VAL A 235 4.85 17.59 5.57
C VAL A 235 5.52 16.65 4.55
N GLY A 236 5.65 17.08 3.27
CA GLY A 236 6.37 16.33 2.25
C GLY A 236 5.49 15.47 1.33
N LYS A 237 4.16 15.72 1.21
CA LYS A 237 3.27 15.00 0.31
C LYS A 237 3.75 15.04 -1.16
N THR A 238 3.95 16.23 -1.68
CA THR A 238 4.46 16.48 -3.04
C THR A 238 5.86 15.92 -3.22
N PHE A 239 6.73 16.09 -2.22
CA PHE A 239 8.11 15.59 -2.22
C PHE A 239 8.17 14.05 -2.31
N LEU A 240 7.30 13.33 -1.59
CA LEU A 240 7.25 11.87 -1.68
C LEU A 240 6.92 11.40 -3.11
N ALA A 241 5.99 12.07 -3.80
CA ALA A 241 5.63 11.73 -5.18
C ALA A 241 6.80 11.97 -6.16
N GLU A 242 7.52 13.07 -6.00
CA GLU A 242 8.72 13.38 -6.80
C GLU A 242 9.82 12.35 -6.58
N GLN A 243 10.12 12.04 -5.32
CA GLN A 243 11.13 11.05 -4.96
C GLN A 243 10.77 9.64 -5.42
N ALA A 244 9.48 9.29 -5.44
CA ALA A 244 9.02 8.02 -5.97
C ALA A 244 9.23 7.92 -7.49
N ALA A 245 8.95 8.98 -8.24
CA ALA A 245 9.19 9.03 -9.67
C ALA A 245 10.69 8.91 -10.01
N GLU A 246 11.53 9.61 -9.26
CA GLU A 246 13.00 9.54 -9.39
C GLU A 246 13.51 8.12 -9.09
N ALA A 247 13.08 7.52 -7.99
CA ALA A 247 13.49 6.18 -7.58
C ALA A 247 13.05 5.09 -8.56
N LEU A 248 11.91 5.28 -9.22
CA LEU A 248 11.37 4.37 -10.24
C LEU A 248 11.89 4.70 -11.65
N SER A 249 12.54 5.85 -11.84
CA SER A 249 13.00 6.36 -13.13
C SER A 249 11.87 6.44 -14.18
N ILE A 250 10.69 6.91 -13.76
CA ILE A 250 9.52 7.10 -14.64
C ILE A 250 9.18 8.58 -14.79
N PRO A 251 8.63 8.99 -15.94
CA PRO A 251 8.20 10.36 -16.17
C PRO A 251 7.22 10.85 -15.11
N TYR A 252 7.35 12.11 -14.70
CA TYR A 252 6.56 12.74 -13.66
C TYR A 252 6.04 14.09 -14.13
N LYS A 253 4.77 14.38 -13.84
CA LYS A 253 4.21 15.72 -14.04
C LYS A 253 3.30 16.11 -12.89
N ARG A 254 3.56 17.29 -12.34
CA ARG A 254 2.75 17.94 -11.31
C ARG A 254 1.78 18.93 -11.93
N PHE A 255 0.54 18.89 -11.48
CA PHE A 255 -0.51 19.85 -11.76
C PHE A 255 -0.94 20.50 -10.45
N ASP A 256 -0.69 21.78 -10.27
CA ASP A 256 -1.18 22.55 -9.14
C ASP A 256 -2.66 22.88 -9.38
N MET A 257 -3.53 22.28 -8.58
CA MET A 257 -4.98 22.41 -8.76
C MET A 257 -5.52 23.79 -8.40
N SER A 258 -4.76 24.61 -7.71
CA SER A 258 -5.10 26.03 -7.51
C SER A 258 -5.20 26.83 -8.83
N SER A 259 -4.44 26.41 -9.83
CA SER A 259 -4.50 26.98 -11.20
C SER A 259 -5.76 26.57 -11.96
N PHE A 260 -6.53 25.60 -11.44
CA PHE A 260 -7.74 25.07 -12.05
C PHE A 260 -8.99 25.34 -11.19
N ALA A 261 -8.98 26.43 -10.43
CA ALA A 261 -10.09 26.88 -9.59
C ALA A 261 -11.23 27.51 -10.39
N ASP A 262 -10.98 27.97 -11.62
CA ASP A 262 -12.00 28.60 -12.46
C ASP A 262 -12.81 27.59 -13.27
N HIS A 263 -14.08 27.95 -13.57
CA HIS A 263 -15.01 27.10 -14.30
C HIS A 263 -14.50 26.57 -15.64
N GLN A 264 -13.67 27.34 -16.38
CA GLN A 264 -13.15 26.98 -17.70
C GLN A 264 -11.72 26.48 -17.67
N ALA A 265 -11.03 26.55 -16.52
CA ALA A 265 -9.62 26.19 -16.40
C ALA A 265 -9.33 24.72 -16.79
N TYR A 266 -10.29 23.81 -16.62
CA TYR A 266 -10.18 22.42 -17.04
C TYR A 266 -9.83 22.24 -18.53
N MET A 267 -10.20 23.23 -19.39
CA MET A 267 -9.88 23.18 -20.82
C MET A 267 -8.36 23.15 -21.08
N ALA A 268 -7.56 23.74 -20.20
CA ALA A 268 -6.11 23.66 -20.32
C ALA A 268 -5.57 22.23 -20.12
N LEU A 269 -6.32 21.35 -19.42
CA LEU A 269 -5.96 19.93 -19.24
C LEU A 269 -6.31 19.08 -20.45
N VAL A 270 -7.45 19.36 -21.12
CA VAL A 270 -8.01 18.53 -22.20
C VAL A 270 -7.90 19.19 -23.59
N GLY A 271 -7.33 20.40 -23.68
CA GLY A 271 -7.14 21.11 -24.93
C GLY A 271 -8.35 21.90 -25.41
N PHE A 272 -8.12 22.68 -26.44
CA PHE A 272 -9.11 23.51 -27.14
C PHE A 272 -9.30 22.98 -28.55
N GLU A 273 -10.55 22.96 -29.01
CA GLU A 273 -10.88 22.55 -30.38
C GLU A 273 -10.11 23.42 -31.40
N LYS A 274 -9.69 22.83 -32.50
CA LYS A 274 -8.91 23.50 -33.57
C LYS A 274 -9.61 24.72 -34.22
N SER A 275 -10.91 24.82 -34.06
CA SER A 275 -11.73 25.95 -34.53
C SER A 275 -11.50 27.24 -33.75
N TYR A 276 -10.94 27.14 -32.54
CA TYR A 276 -10.69 28.32 -31.69
C TYR A 276 -9.33 28.97 -32.00
N HIS A 277 -9.29 30.29 -31.95
CA HIS A 277 -8.04 31.01 -32.05
C HIS A 277 -7.14 30.72 -30.85
N GLY A 278 -5.92 30.22 -31.07
CA GLY A 278 -5.03 29.78 -29.99
C GLY A 278 -5.26 28.36 -29.54
N ALA A 279 -5.95 27.53 -30.35
CA ALA A 279 -6.12 26.12 -30.09
C ALA A 279 -4.79 25.39 -29.84
N LYS A 280 -4.75 24.57 -28.81
CA LYS A 280 -3.59 23.76 -28.43
C LYS A 280 -4.03 22.49 -27.76
N PRO A 281 -3.23 21.41 -27.79
CA PRO A 281 -3.47 20.19 -27.04
C PRO A 281 -3.61 20.45 -25.53
N GLY A 282 -4.29 19.56 -24.84
CA GLY A 282 -4.38 19.61 -23.39
C GLY A 282 -3.07 19.25 -22.72
N THR A 283 -2.67 20.01 -21.71
CA THR A 283 -1.39 19.78 -21.04
C THR A 283 -1.32 18.43 -20.31
N LEU A 284 -2.45 17.88 -19.88
CA LEU A 284 -2.54 16.56 -19.26
C LEU A 284 -2.57 15.47 -20.33
N THR A 285 -3.45 15.59 -21.30
CA THR A 285 -3.64 14.60 -22.36
C THR A 285 -2.41 14.46 -23.26
N GLU A 286 -1.76 15.58 -23.63
CA GLU A 286 -0.51 15.57 -24.38
C GLU A 286 0.60 14.84 -23.62
N PHE A 287 0.80 15.17 -22.35
CA PHE A 287 1.83 14.51 -21.53
C PHE A 287 1.62 12.99 -21.42
N VAL A 288 0.38 12.54 -21.18
CA VAL A 288 0.08 11.11 -21.09
C VAL A 288 0.21 10.40 -22.43
N LYS A 289 -0.15 11.07 -23.54
CA LYS A 289 0.05 10.54 -24.90
C LYS A 289 1.53 10.29 -25.21
N GLU A 290 2.40 11.20 -24.78
CA GLU A 290 3.86 11.07 -24.93
C GLU A 290 4.47 10.09 -23.93
N ASN A 291 3.90 10.00 -22.72
CA ASN A 291 4.41 9.22 -21.59
C ASN A 291 3.29 8.36 -21.01
N PRO A 292 2.89 7.26 -21.66
CA PRO A 292 1.79 6.43 -21.17
C PRO A 292 2.03 5.80 -19.78
N HIS A 293 3.30 5.51 -19.45
CA HIS A 293 3.71 5.03 -18.13
C HIS A 293 4.39 6.19 -17.36
N CYS A 294 3.62 6.85 -16.52
CA CYS A 294 4.07 8.03 -15.79
C CYS A 294 3.38 8.15 -14.43
N ILE A 295 3.94 9.02 -13.56
CA ILE A 295 3.30 9.50 -12.35
C ILE A 295 2.69 10.88 -12.64
N LEU A 296 1.40 11.01 -12.35
CA LEU A 296 0.64 12.25 -12.41
C LEU A 296 0.31 12.69 -10.98
N LEU A 297 0.82 13.84 -10.56
CA LEU A 297 0.50 14.44 -9.28
C LEU A 297 -0.49 15.58 -9.47
N PHE A 298 -1.66 15.47 -8.85
CA PHE A 298 -2.65 16.53 -8.75
C PHE A 298 -2.59 17.12 -7.35
N ASP A 299 -1.90 18.24 -7.21
CA ASP A 299 -1.56 18.83 -5.92
C ASP A 299 -2.66 19.78 -5.44
N GLU A 300 -3.07 19.64 -4.17
CA GLU A 300 -4.16 20.40 -3.53
C GLU A 300 -5.49 20.31 -4.29
N ILE A 301 -5.92 19.05 -4.54
CA ILE A 301 -7.10 18.74 -5.36
C ILE A 301 -8.38 19.45 -4.88
N GLU A 302 -8.49 19.75 -3.58
CA GLU A 302 -9.60 20.48 -2.99
C GLU A 302 -9.74 21.93 -3.49
N LYS A 303 -8.74 22.49 -4.15
CA LYS A 303 -8.76 23.83 -4.74
C LYS A 303 -9.33 23.87 -6.15
N ALA A 304 -9.46 22.72 -6.80
CA ALA A 304 -9.96 22.63 -8.16
C ALA A 304 -11.46 22.93 -8.25
N HIS A 305 -11.85 23.55 -9.36
CA HIS A 305 -13.29 23.71 -9.67
C HIS A 305 -13.94 22.34 -9.92
N ILE A 306 -15.22 22.20 -9.60
CA ILE A 306 -15.98 20.95 -9.77
C ILE A 306 -15.91 20.37 -11.19
N ASN A 307 -15.85 21.22 -12.21
CA ASN A 307 -15.71 20.76 -13.60
C ASN A 307 -14.38 20.06 -13.83
N THR A 308 -13.30 20.52 -13.22
CA THR A 308 -11.99 19.86 -13.24
C THR A 308 -12.05 18.53 -12.50
N ILE A 309 -12.69 18.49 -11.32
CA ILE A 309 -12.89 17.26 -10.55
C ILE A 309 -13.67 16.21 -11.36
N ASN A 310 -14.67 16.63 -12.14
CA ASN A 310 -15.48 15.74 -12.98
C ASN A 310 -14.65 15.06 -14.11
N LEU A 311 -13.54 15.66 -14.56
CA LEU A 311 -12.65 14.99 -15.50
C LEU A 311 -12.02 13.74 -14.89
N PHE A 312 -11.66 13.80 -13.60
CA PHE A 312 -11.07 12.66 -12.93
C PHE A 312 -12.03 11.48 -12.81
N LEU A 313 -13.36 11.70 -12.79
CA LEU A 313 -14.33 10.61 -12.82
C LEU A 313 -14.18 9.76 -14.08
N GLN A 314 -13.96 10.39 -15.25
CA GLN A 314 -13.76 9.69 -16.52
C GLN A 314 -12.45 8.89 -16.50
N ILE A 315 -11.37 9.49 -15.99
CA ILE A 315 -10.08 8.83 -15.89
C ILE A 315 -10.15 7.63 -14.95
N LEU A 316 -10.74 7.80 -13.75
CA LEU A 316 -10.80 6.77 -12.72
C LEU A 316 -11.74 5.62 -13.07
N ASP A 317 -12.80 5.85 -13.84
CA ASP A 317 -13.76 4.83 -14.24
C ASP A 317 -13.43 4.18 -15.58
N ALA A 318 -13.28 5.02 -16.62
CA ALA A 318 -13.12 4.55 -17.99
C ALA A 318 -11.65 4.47 -18.41
N GLY A 319 -10.71 5.03 -17.61
CA GLY A 319 -9.28 5.04 -17.91
C GLY A 319 -8.92 5.81 -19.17
N ARG A 320 -9.75 6.76 -19.56
CA ARG A 320 -9.54 7.57 -20.76
C ARG A 320 -10.10 8.97 -20.61
N LEU A 321 -9.57 9.88 -21.39
CA LEU A 321 -10.02 11.26 -21.47
C LEU A 321 -9.88 11.75 -22.92
N ASN A 322 -10.92 12.38 -23.45
CA ASN A 322 -10.89 12.93 -24.81
C ASN A 322 -10.07 14.23 -24.81
N ASP A 323 -9.07 14.29 -25.69
CA ASP A 323 -8.37 15.53 -26.02
C ASP A 323 -9.14 16.28 -27.13
N ARG A 324 -9.57 17.49 -26.84
CA ARG A 324 -10.42 18.26 -27.75
C ARG A 324 -9.68 18.82 -28.97
N TYR A 325 -8.36 18.97 -28.88
CA TYR A 325 -7.55 19.45 -29.99
C TYR A 325 -7.37 18.39 -31.07
N TRP A 326 -7.08 17.12 -30.65
CA TRP A 326 -6.94 16.01 -31.60
C TRP A 326 -8.25 15.31 -31.89
N ASP A 327 -9.28 15.50 -31.04
CA ASP A 327 -10.52 14.73 -31.00
C ASP A 327 -10.27 13.22 -30.87
N GLU A 328 -9.37 12.86 -29.97
CA GLU A 328 -8.93 11.50 -29.70
C GLU A 328 -9.01 11.16 -28.21
N ASP A 329 -9.34 9.92 -27.89
CA ASP A 329 -9.28 9.41 -26.53
C ASP A 329 -7.84 9.05 -26.14
N VAL A 330 -7.33 9.73 -25.11
CA VAL A 330 -6.04 9.43 -24.49
C VAL A 330 -6.23 8.41 -23.37
N ILE A 331 -5.42 7.36 -23.33
CA ILE A 331 -5.56 6.22 -22.43
C ILE A 331 -4.66 6.38 -21.21
N PHE A 332 -5.24 6.26 -20.03
CA PHE A 332 -4.58 6.43 -18.71
C PHE A 332 -4.32 5.09 -17.97
N LYS A 333 -4.56 3.95 -18.61
CA LYS A 333 -4.48 2.63 -17.93
C LYS A 333 -3.12 2.35 -17.28
N ASP A 334 -2.02 2.89 -17.81
CA ASP A 334 -0.67 2.64 -17.31
C ASP A 334 -0.13 3.78 -16.44
N THR A 335 -0.94 4.79 -16.16
CA THR A 335 -0.56 5.91 -15.29
C THR A 335 -0.71 5.57 -13.82
N ILE A 336 0.13 6.17 -12.98
CA ILE A 336 0.02 6.20 -11.54
C ILE A 336 -0.47 7.60 -11.16
N ILE A 337 -1.63 7.68 -10.52
CA ILE A 337 -2.27 8.93 -10.15
C ILE A 337 -2.10 9.15 -8.65
N ILE A 338 -1.61 10.33 -8.29
CA ILE A 338 -1.46 10.75 -6.91
C ILE A 338 -2.24 12.07 -6.72
N PHE A 339 -3.19 12.07 -5.82
CA PHE A 339 -3.85 13.28 -5.36
C PHE A 339 -3.27 13.70 -4.03
N THR A 340 -2.95 14.98 -3.84
CA THR A 340 -2.67 15.52 -2.52
C THR A 340 -3.82 16.38 -2.03
N SER A 341 -4.04 16.38 -0.72
CA SER A 341 -5.03 17.21 -0.07
C SER A 341 -4.59 17.62 1.33
N ASN A 342 -5.01 18.80 1.76
CA ASN A 342 -4.89 19.27 3.14
C ASN A 342 -6.15 18.96 3.97
N ALA A 343 -7.11 18.24 3.40
CA ALA A 343 -8.27 17.71 4.11
C ALA A 343 -7.89 16.67 5.18
N CYS A 344 -8.85 16.20 5.95
CA CYS A 344 -8.70 15.33 7.11
C CYS A 344 -8.12 16.02 8.35
N LYS A 345 -8.40 17.34 8.50
CA LYS A 345 -7.88 18.13 9.61
C LYS A 345 -8.28 17.55 10.99
N ASN A 346 -9.50 17.07 11.11
CA ASN A 346 -9.99 16.45 12.35
C ASN A 346 -9.19 15.19 12.74
N LEU A 347 -8.61 14.48 11.77
CA LEU A 347 -7.76 13.33 12.02
C LEU A 347 -6.36 13.76 12.46
N TYR A 348 -5.64 14.51 11.63
CA TYR A 348 -4.23 14.82 11.90
C TYR A 348 -3.99 15.89 13.00
N ASP A 349 -4.97 16.75 13.28
CA ASP A 349 -4.93 17.69 14.42
C ASP A 349 -5.63 17.13 15.69
N GLY A 350 -6.44 16.06 15.53
CA GLY A 350 -7.26 15.45 16.57
C GLY A 350 -6.82 14.04 16.94
N GLU A 351 -7.65 13.05 16.59
CA GLU A 351 -7.52 11.66 17.00
C GLU A 351 -6.19 10.98 16.59
N ALA A 352 -5.63 11.40 15.46
CA ALA A 352 -4.43 10.78 14.88
C ALA A 352 -3.19 11.70 14.96
N LYS A 353 -3.22 12.76 15.75
CA LYS A 353 -2.16 13.77 15.80
C LYS A 353 -0.75 13.18 15.98
N ASP A 354 -0.64 12.14 16.80
CA ASP A 354 0.64 11.50 17.11
C ASP A 354 0.79 10.09 16.49
N ASN A 355 -0.27 9.56 15.83
CA ASN A 355 -0.26 8.21 15.31
C ASN A 355 -1.16 8.05 14.05
N ALA A 356 -0.80 8.71 12.97
CA ALA A 356 -1.50 8.51 11.69
C ALA A 356 -1.30 7.09 11.11
N ALA A 357 -0.25 6.38 11.53
CA ALA A 357 0.00 4.98 11.13
C ALA A 357 -1.13 4.01 11.56
N GLY A 358 -1.83 4.34 12.64
CA GLY A 358 -2.93 3.51 13.17
C GLY A 358 -4.30 3.85 12.58
N VAL A 359 -4.41 4.88 11.73
CA VAL A 359 -5.70 5.33 11.19
C VAL A 359 -6.15 4.40 10.06
N PRO A 360 -7.33 3.78 10.22
CA PRO A 360 -7.85 2.91 9.19
C PRO A 360 -8.18 3.65 7.89
N ARG A 361 -8.00 2.98 6.78
CA ARG A 361 -8.32 3.47 5.44
C ARG A 361 -9.75 4.03 5.34
N LYS A 362 -10.73 3.32 5.91
CA LYS A 362 -12.14 3.73 5.92
C LYS A 362 -12.34 5.06 6.66
N THR A 363 -11.62 5.28 7.74
CA THR A 363 -11.68 6.52 8.52
C THR A 363 -11.13 7.69 7.72
N ILE A 364 -10.03 7.51 7.00
CA ILE A 364 -9.47 8.54 6.10
C ILE A 364 -10.47 8.87 4.99
N LEU A 365 -11.07 7.88 4.37
CA LEU A 365 -12.07 8.08 3.31
C LEU A 365 -13.33 8.80 3.81
N ASN A 366 -13.85 8.39 4.98
CA ASN A 366 -14.97 9.06 5.60
C ASN A 366 -14.65 10.53 5.92
N ALA A 367 -13.44 10.80 6.41
CA ALA A 367 -13.01 12.17 6.69
C ALA A 367 -12.93 13.00 5.40
N LEU A 368 -12.39 12.46 4.30
CA LEU A 368 -12.36 13.13 3.00
C LEU A 368 -13.76 13.44 2.46
N GLU A 369 -14.73 12.56 2.71
CA GLU A 369 -16.10 12.72 2.23
C GLU A 369 -16.92 13.71 3.07
N THR A 370 -16.70 13.70 4.40
CA THR A 370 -17.51 14.47 5.34
C THR A 370 -16.95 15.85 5.68
N GLU A 371 -15.65 16.07 5.43
CA GLU A 371 -15.03 17.36 5.73
C GLU A 371 -15.56 18.48 4.82
N VAL A 372 -16.00 19.52 5.46
CA VAL A 372 -16.63 20.68 4.80
C VAL A 372 -15.62 21.80 4.64
N ASN A 373 -15.56 22.39 3.45
CA ASN A 373 -14.77 23.59 3.18
C ASN A 373 -15.38 24.76 3.99
N PRO A 374 -14.62 25.38 4.90
CA PRO A 374 -15.13 26.44 5.76
C PRO A 374 -15.61 27.69 5.00
N GLN A 375 -15.10 27.90 3.77
CA GLN A 375 -15.45 29.07 2.95
C GLN A 375 -16.75 28.89 2.18
N THR A 376 -17.01 27.65 1.71
CA THR A 376 -18.17 27.37 0.84
C THR A 376 -19.30 26.67 1.55
N GLY A 377 -19.07 26.06 2.73
CA GLY A 377 -20.02 25.22 3.45
C GLY A 377 -20.36 23.90 2.73
N GLN A 378 -19.64 23.54 1.68
CA GLN A 378 -19.82 22.31 0.92
C GLN A 378 -18.71 21.29 1.24
N PRO A 379 -18.95 19.98 1.10
CA PRO A 379 -17.88 18.99 1.22
C PRO A 379 -16.71 19.31 0.27
N PHE A 380 -15.48 19.08 0.72
CA PHE A 380 -14.29 19.25 -0.12
C PHE A 380 -14.36 18.35 -1.35
N PHE A 381 -14.86 17.14 -1.18
CA PHE A 381 -14.97 16.16 -2.25
C PHE A 381 -16.42 15.66 -2.39
N PRO A 382 -16.98 15.68 -3.61
CA PRO A 382 -18.24 14.98 -3.87
C PRO A 382 -18.10 13.48 -3.57
N ALA A 383 -19.13 12.86 -2.99
CA ALA A 383 -19.19 11.42 -2.71
C ALA A 383 -18.88 10.55 -3.94
N THR A 384 -19.15 11.06 -5.15
CA THR A 384 -18.86 10.40 -6.41
C THR A 384 -17.37 10.23 -6.66
N ILE A 385 -16.51 11.18 -6.26
CA ILE A 385 -15.07 11.05 -6.43
C ILE A 385 -14.43 10.28 -5.27
N THR A 386 -14.90 10.50 -4.03
CA THR A 386 -14.39 9.76 -2.87
C THR A 386 -14.62 8.26 -2.98
N SER A 387 -15.77 7.82 -3.51
CA SER A 387 -16.04 6.40 -3.78
C SER A 387 -15.05 5.79 -4.78
N ARG A 388 -14.53 6.57 -5.74
CA ARG A 388 -13.52 6.12 -6.72
C ARG A 388 -12.11 6.18 -6.16
N MET A 389 -11.80 7.20 -5.38
CA MET A 389 -10.57 7.27 -4.59
C MET A 389 -10.49 6.12 -3.57
N ALA A 390 -11.64 5.63 -3.09
CA ALA A 390 -11.74 4.47 -2.22
C ALA A 390 -11.23 3.17 -2.86
N THR A 391 -11.19 3.05 -4.17
CA THR A 391 -10.56 1.91 -4.85
C THR A 391 -9.03 1.98 -4.85
N GLY A 392 -8.45 3.17 -4.59
CA GLY A 392 -7.01 3.43 -4.50
C GLY A 392 -6.46 3.31 -3.06
N TRP A 393 -5.35 3.94 -2.76
CA TRP A 393 -4.65 3.92 -1.48
C TRP A 393 -4.67 5.31 -0.81
N PRO A 394 -5.59 5.57 0.13
CA PRO A 394 -5.54 6.79 0.96
C PRO A 394 -4.48 6.62 2.04
N LEU A 395 -3.59 7.61 2.14
CA LEU A 395 -2.47 7.65 3.06
C LEU A 395 -2.52 8.95 3.86
N LEU A 396 -2.45 8.84 5.19
CA LEU A 396 -2.48 10.00 6.10
C LEU A 396 -1.07 10.34 6.57
N PHE A 397 -0.65 11.57 6.32
CA PHE A 397 0.65 12.10 6.73
C PHE A 397 0.58 12.67 8.15
N ASN A 398 1.65 12.48 8.90
CA ASN A 398 1.83 13.07 10.24
C ASN A 398 2.33 14.51 10.16
N HIS A 399 2.14 15.26 11.24
CA HIS A 399 2.91 16.48 11.49
C HIS A 399 4.41 16.15 11.63
N LEU A 400 5.25 17.03 11.10
CA LEU A 400 6.69 16.94 11.31
C LEU A 400 7.04 17.43 12.72
N GLN A 401 7.79 16.61 13.45
CA GLN A 401 8.34 16.97 14.75
C GLN A 401 9.68 17.70 14.61
N ALA A 402 10.12 18.40 15.64
CA ALA A 402 11.34 19.21 15.62
C ALA A 402 12.59 18.43 15.15
N HIS A 403 12.74 17.19 15.61
CA HIS A 403 13.87 16.35 15.22
C HIS A 403 13.83 15.91 13.73
N HIS A 404 12.62 15.85 13.11
CA HIS A 404 12.49 15.60 11.67
C HIS A 404 12.96 16.82 10.87
N LEU A 405 12.59 18.04 11.31
CA LEU A 405 13.02 19.29 10.69
C LEU A 405 14.55 19.46 10.78
N GLU A 406 15.15 19.09 11.92
CA GLU A 406 16.60 19.08 12.09
C GLU A 406 17.30 18.17 11.07
N LYS A 407 16.78 16.95 10.87
CA LYS A 407 17.30 16.01 9.86
C LYS A 407 17.15 16.53 8.43
N ILE A 408 15.97 17.07 8.10
CA ILE A 408 15.71 17.66 6.77
C ILE A 408 16.71 18.79 6.50
N SER A 409 16.84 19.72 7.45
CA SER A 409 17.76 20.86 7.32
C SER A 409 19.22 20.42 7.18
N SER A 410 19.64 19.41 7.94
CA SER A 410 21.00 18.86 7.86
C SER A 410 21.28 18.23 6.49
N ASN A 411 20.31 17.47 5.95
CA ASN A 411 20.45 16.85 4.64
C ASN A 411 20.51 17.91 3.52
N GLU A 412 19.61 18.89 3.55
CA GLU A 412 19.61 19.96 2.54
C GLU A 412 20.89 20.78 2.59
N PHE A 413 21.40 21.07 3.80
CA PHE A 413 22.68 21.75 3.94
C PHE A 413 23.84 20.94 3.37
N THR A 414 23.88 19.63 3.66
CA THR A 414 24.90 18.73 3.10
C THR A 414 24.84 18.66 1.56
N ARG A 415 23.62 18.57 1.03
CA ARG A 415 23.38 18.62 -0.42
C ARG A 415 23.86 19.93 -1.03
N PHE A 416 23.51 21.05 -0.42
CA PHE A 416 23.98 22.36 -0.85
C PHE A 416 25.51 22.46 -0.85
N CYS A 417 26.19 22.03 0.21
CA CYS A 417 27.64 22.02 0.29
C CYS A 417 28.28 21.17 -0.82
N THR A 418 27.70 19.98 -1.11
CA THR A 418 28.20 19.11 -2.17
C THR A 418 28.04 19.74 -3.57
N LEU A 419 26.89 20.36 -3.83
CA LEU A 419 26.65 21.07 -5.09
C LEU A 419 27.58 22.26 -5.25
N PHE A 420 27.79 23.02 -4.17
CA PHE A 420 28.68 24.16 -4.16
C PHE A 420 30.13 23.77 -4.41
N GLU A 421 30.59 22.68 -3.74
CA GLU A 421 31.94 22.11 -3.98
C GLU A 421 32.11 21.67 -5.46
N LYS A 422 31.09 21.01 -6.00
CA LYS A 422 31.11 20.55 -7.41
C LYS A 422 31.16 21.71 -8.40
N GLN A 423 30.45 22.80 -8.10
CA GLN A 423 30.34 23.93 -9.02
C GLN A 423 31.52 24.91 -8.94
N TYR A 424 32.07 25.12 -7.74
CA TYR A 424 33.09 26.16 -7.48
C TYR A 424 34.45 25.60 -7.07
N GLY A 425 34.60 24.28 -6.86
CA GLY A 425 35.84 23.65 -6.41
C GLY A 425 36.24 24.02 -4.98
N ILE A 426 35.35 24.65 -4.21
CA ILE A 426 35.61 25.12 -2.86
C ILE A 426 35.01 24.13 -1.88
N ARG A 427 35.84 23.41 -1.13
CA ARG A 427 35.40 22.50 -0.09
C ARG A 427 35.13 23.27 1.21
N TRP A 428 33.94 23.12 1.74
CA TRP A 428 33.61 23.60 3.08
C TRP A 428 34.35 22.72 4.10
N SER A 429 35.49 23.18 4.59
CA SER A 429 36.22 22.49 5.64
C SER A 429 35.70 22.92 7.01
N ASN A 430 35.16 21.97 7.76
CA ASN A 430 35.00 21.94 9.22
C ASN A 430 34.70 23.27 9.94
N TYR A 431 33.64 23.94 9.62
CA TYR A 431 32.92 24.66 10.65
C TYR A 431 32.01 23.64 11.34
N GLY A 432 32.34 23.29 12.59
CA GLY A 432 31.59 22.28 13.36
C GLY A 432 30.08 22.42 13.21
N ASP A 433 29.37 21.32 13.31
CA ASP A 433 27.94 21.16 13.09
C ASP A 433 27.19 22.51 13.13
N PRO A 434 26.75 23.09 11.97
CA PRO A 434 26.12 24.40 11.92
C PRO A 434 24.87 24.49 12.83
N PHE A 435 24.31 23.33 13.20
CA PHE A 435 23.15 23.22 14.07
C PHE A 435 23.50 23.24 15.56
N SER A 436 24.76 22.94 15.95
CA SER A 436 25.18 23.07 17.32
C SER A 436 25.22 24.55 17.79
N ARG A 437 25.45 25.50 16.86
CA ARG A 437 25.34 26.95 17.12
C ARG A 437 23.91 27.48 16.95
N GLY A 438 23.08 26.92 16.12
CA GLY A 438 21.68 27.34 15.92
C GLY A 438 20.77 27.00 17.10
N ARG A 439 21.08 25.96 17.87
CA ARG A 439 20.35 25.66 19.12
C ARG A 439 20.42 26.82 20.14
N ASN A 440 21.48 27.63 20.13
CA ASN A 440 21.62 28.79 21.00
C ASN A 440 20.89 30.03 20.45
N LEU A 441 20.55 30.10 19.19
CA LEU A 441 19.81 31.24 18.60
C LEU A 441 18.30 31.08 18.65
N ALA A 442 17.78 29.85 18.64
CA ALA A 442 16.35 29.58 18.74
C ALA A 442 15.77 29.84 20.14
N TYR A 443 16.62 29.87 21.16
CA TYR A 443 16.21 30.22 22.55
C TYR A 443 16.17 31.73 22.84
N TYR A 444 16.61 32.57 21.88
CA TYR A 444 16.66 34.03 22.08
C TYR A 444 15.52 34.81 21.40
N ASN A 445 14.65 34.16 20.65
CA ASN A 445 13.51 34.78 19.96
C ASN A 445 12.16 34.11 20.29
N GLY A 446 11.97 33.68 21.52
CA GLY A 446 10.69 33.22 22.06
C GLY A 446 10.08 34.29 22.97
#